data_f2c21a62305dc65906b8927e65ffe72c
#
_entry.id   f2c21a62305dc65906b8927e65ffe72c
#
_cell.length_a   1.000
_cell.length_b   1.000
_cell.length_c   1.000
_cell.angle_alpha   90.00
_cell.angle_beta   90.00
_cell.angle_gamma   90.00
#
_symmetry.space_group_name_H-M   'P 1'
#
loop_
_entity.id
_entity.type
_entity.pdbx_description
1 polymer ?
#
loop_
_entity_poly.entity_id
_entity_poly.type
_entity_poly.pdbx_seq_one_letter_code
_entity_poly.pdbx_strand_id
1 'polypeptide(L)'
;GLDRAALPALRHVVRVPVEADDGTWDEFIATGAGALDAVAARAAAVAPQDVSDILFTSGTTGRSKGVLCAHRQSLSASASWAANGKITSDDRYLCINPFFHNFGYKAGILACLQTGATLIPHVTFDPLHALRAIERHRITVLPGPPTIYQSLLDHPARKDFDLSSLRFAVTGAATVPVVLVERMQSDLDIDIVLTAYGLTEANGMGTMCRPEDDAVTVATTCGRPFADFELRIADDGEVLLRGPNVMVGYLDDTEATAAAIDADGWLHTGDIGAVDQAGNLRITDRLKDMYICGGFNVYPAEVEQVLARMDGVADAAVIGVPDQRLGEVGRAFVVARPGTGLDEASVIAYTREHLANFKTPRSVRFVDVLPRNAAGKVSKPQLRELG
;
A
#
# COMPACT_ATOMS: atom_id res chain seq x y z
N GLY A 1 -13.64 -18.73 -19.53
CA GLY A 1 -13.07 -18.19 -20.78
C GLY A 1 -13.60 -16.79 -21.04
N LEU A 2 -12.88 -16.00 -21.86
CA LEU A 2 -13.30 -14.66 -22.25
C LEU A 2 -14.54 -14.76 -23.17
N ASP A 3 -15.61 -14.02 -22.83
CA ASP A 3 -16.76 -13.89 -23.72
C ASP A 3 -16.44 -12.84 -24.80
N ARG A 4 -16.06 -13.31 -25.97
CA ARG A 4 -15.74 -12.43 -27.11
C ARG A 4 -16.95 -11.64 -27.64
N ALA A 5 -18.17 -12.09 -27.40
CA ALA A 5 -19.37 -11.39 -27.80
C ALA A 5 -19.58 -10.12 -26.97
N ALA A 6 -19.17 -10.15 -25.71
CA ALA A 6 -19.17 -8.98 -24.83
C ALA A 6 -18.01 -7.99 -25.11
N LEU A 7 -17.04 -8.38 -25.94
CA LEU A 7 -15.83 -7.60 -26.21
C LEU A 7 -15.59 -7.45 -27.73
N PRO A 8 -16.48 -6.76 -28.46
CA PRO A 8 -16.46 -6.71 -29.94
C PRO A 8 -15.20 -6.05 -30.52
N ALA A 9 -14.53 -5.18 -29.74
CA ALA A 9 -13.27 -4.54 -30.15
C ALA A 9 -12.01 -5.38 -29.86
N LEU A 10 -12.14 -6.52 -29.16
CA LEU A 10 -11.01 -7.37 -28.81
C LEU A 10 -10.51 -8.12 -30.06
N ARG A 11 -9.32 -7.75 -30.55
CA ARG A 11 -8.72 -8.34 -31.77
C ARG A 11 -7.83 -9.55 -31.45
N HIS A 12 -7.01 -9.45 -30.42
CA HIS A 12 -6.00 -10.46 -30.06
C HIS A 12 -6.16 -10.90 -28.61
N VAL A 13 -6.02 -12.19 -28.36
CA VAL A 13 -5.84 -12.78 -27.03
C VAL A 13 -4.52 -13.52 -27.05
N VAL A 14 -3.54 -13.00 -26.32
CA VAL A 14 -2.21 -13.58 -26.25
C VAL A 14 -2.09 -14.28 -24.90
N ARG A 15 -1.70 -15.53 -24.90
CA ARG A 15 -1.33 -16.25 -23.69
C ARG A 15 0.17 -16.17 -23.52
N VAL A 16 0.58 -15.68 -22.35
CA VAL A 16 1.99 -15.70 -21.95
C VAL A 16 2.20 -16.98 -21.16
N PRO A 17 3.03 -17.92 -21.65
CA PRO A 17 3.25 -19.18 -20.93
C PRO A 17 3.97 -18.93 -19.61
N VAL A 18 3.46 -19.54 -18.54
CA VAL A 18 4.14 -19.58 -17.21
C VAL A 18 5.06 -20.80 -17.13
N GLU A 19 4.69 -21.87 -17.85
CA GLU A 19 5.48 -23.09 -18.06
C GLU A 19 5.44 -23.42 -19.56
N ALA A 20 6.43 -24.12 -20.07
CA ALA A 20 6.68 -24.29 -21.50
C ALA A 20 5.44 -24.55 -22.37
N ASP A 21 5.32 -23.74 -23.39
CA ASP A 21 4.72 -23.98 -24.71
C ASP A 21 3.22 -24.15 -24.83
N ASP A 22 2.46 -23.03 -24.89
CA ASP A 22 1.17 -22.99 -25.58
C ASP A 22 1.15 -22.10 -26.84
N GLY A 23 2.31 -21.74 -27.39
CA GLY A 23 2.54 -21.24 -28.75
C GLY A 23 2.04 -19.83 -29.11
N THR A 24 1.15 -19.20 -28.34
CA THR A 24 0.50 -17.95 -28.77
C THR A 24 1.36 -16.70 -28.60
N TRP A 25 2.36 -16.75 -27.70
CA TRP A 25 3.29 -15.63 -27.49
C TRP A 25 4.24 -15.44 -28.65
N ASP A 26 4.90 -16.51 -29.10
CA ASP A 26 5.85 -16.45 -30.20
C ASP A 26 5.17 -16.12 -31.54
N GLU A 27 3.98 -16.67 -31.79
CA GLU A 27 3.15 -16.30 -32.92
C GLU A 27 2.80 -14.81 -32.92
N PHE A 28 2.42 -14.25 -31.76
CA PHE A 28 2.11 -12.84 -31.61
C PHE A 28 3.35 -11.97 -31.86
N ILE A 29 4.50 -12.32 -31.30
CA ILE A 29 5.78 -11.61 -31.54
C ILE A 29 6.14 -11.66 -33.03
N ALA A 30 5.97 -12.80 -33.70
CA ALA A 30 6.25 -12.94 -35.13
C ALA A 30 5.39 -12.00 -36.00
N THR A 31 4.17 -11.63 -35.58
CA THR A 31 3.35 -10.64 -36.32
C THR A 31 3.95 -9.25 -36.38
N GLY A 32 4.88 -8.92 -35.44
CA GLY A 32 5.59 -7.66 -35.39
C GLY A 32 6.87 -7.59 -36.25
N ALA A 33 7.22 -8.69 -36.93
CA ALA A 33 8.39 -8.72 -37.78
C ALA A 33 8.32 -7.65 -38.91
N GLY A 34 9.32 -6.75 -38.98
CA GLY A 34 9.34 -5.65 -39.93
C GLY A 34 8.61 -4.37 -39.50
N ALA A 35 8.06 -4.31 -38.31
CA ALA A 35 7.32 -3.14 -37.81
C ALA A 35 8.18 -2.10 -37.08
N LEU A 36 9.54 -2.22 -37.10
CA LEU A 36 10.45 -1.36 -36.31
C LEU A 36 10.29 0.13 -36.60
N ASP A 37 10.13 0.52 -37.89
CA ASP A 37 9.93 1.91 -38.25
C ASP A 37 8.61 2.48 -37.72
N ALA A 38 7.55 1.68 -37.73
CA ALA A 38 6.26 2.07 -37.15
C ALA A 38 6.33 2.20 -35.63
N VAL A 39 7.09 1.33 -34.97
CA VAL A 39 7.35 1.41 -33.52
C VAL A 39 8.11 2.69 -33.19
N ALA A 40 9.18 3.01 -33.95
CA ALA A 40 9.96 4.23 -33.77
C ALA A 40 9.12 5.50 -33.94
N ALA A 41 8.27 5.53 -34.99
CA ALA A 41 7.36 6.65 -35.24
C ALA A 41 6.34 6.84 -34.13
N ARG A 42 5.76 5.75 -33.60
CA ARG A 42 4.82 5.80 -32.46
C ARG A 42 5.52 6.25 -31.18
N ALA A 43 6.71 5.72 -30.90
CA ALA A 43 7.49 6.15 -29.74
C ALA A 43 7.83 7.64 -29.77
N ALA A 44 8.18 8.18 -30.97
CA ALA A 44 8.46 9.61 -31.15
C ALA A 44 7.20 10.50 -30.99
N ALA A 45 6.00 9.95 -31.18
CA ALA A 45 4.73 10.68 -31.05
C ALA A 45 4.20 10.71 -29.61
N VAL A 46 4.74 9.91 -28.70
CA VAL A 46 4.31 9.88 -27.29
C VAL A 46 4.72 11.16 -26.58
N ALA A 47 3.75 11.84 -25.97
CA ALA A 47 3.96 13.05 -25.20
C ALA A 47 3.92 12.79 -23.69
N PRO A 48 4.61 13.60 -22.88
CA PRO A 48 4.65 13.40 -21.41
C PRO A 48 3.26 13.43 -20.74
N GLN A 49 2.28 14.10 -21.33
CA GLN A 49 0.91 14.22 -20.85
C GLN A 49 0.00 13.10 -21.33
N ASP A 50 0.42 12.24 -22.25
CA ASP A 50 -0.37 11.11 -22.68
C ASP A 50 -0.56 10.12 -21.52
N VAL A 51 -1.72 9.46 -21.49
CA VAL A 51 -2.01 8.44 -20.48
C VAL A 51 -1.07 7.25 -20.71
N SER A 52 -0.26 6.95 -19.70
CA SER A 52 0.68 5.82 -19.73
C SER A 52 0.05 4.54 -19.21
N ASP A 53 -0.78 4.66 -18.18
CA ASP A 53 -1.34 3.52 -17.48
C ASP A 53 -2.70 3.86 -16.85
N ILE A 54 -3.49 2.81 -16.65
CA ILE A 54 -4.78 2.86 -15.95
C ILE A 54 -4.74 1.79 -14.88
N LEU A 55 -4.71 2.21 -13.61
CA LEU A 55 -4.73 1.29 -12.48
C LEU A 55 -6.11 1.31 -11.80
N PHE A 56 -6.70 0.14 -11.66
CA PHE A 56 -8.00 0.02 -11.02
C PHE A 56 -7.86 -0.07 -9.50
N THR A 57 -8.55 0.84 -8.79
CA THR A 57 -8.65 0.79 -7.33
C THR A 57 -9.89 0.00 -6.91
N SER A 58 -9.81 -0.67 -5.77
CA SER A 58 -10.99 -1.21 -5.12
C SER A 58 -11.81 -0.05 -4.58
N GLY A 59 -12.72 0.48 -5.40
CA GLY A 59 -13.61 1.58 -5.01
C GLY A 59 -14.37 1.24 -3.73
N THR A 60 -14.54 2.25 -2.87
CA THR A 60 -15.25 2.14 -1.59
C THR A 60 -16.76 1.96 -1.76
N THR A 61 -17.26 2.23 -2.97
CA THR A 61 -18.65 2.10 -3.40
C THR A 61 -18.97 0.77 -4.10
N GLY A 62 -18.05 -0.20 -4.06
CA GLY A 62 -18.23 -1.53 -4.67
C GLY A 62 -17.84 -1.62 -6.15
N ARG A 63 -17.72 -0.51 -6.88
CA ARG A 63 -17.20 -0.51 -8.28
C ARG A 63 -15.77 0.00 -8.31
N SER A 64 -14.87 -0.76 -8.93
CA SER A 64 -13.48 -0.33 -9.13
C SER A 64 -13.45 0.90 -10.05
N LYS A 65 -12.62 1.90 -9.70
CA LYS A 65 -12.37 3.08 -10.53
C LYS A 65 -11.03 2.96 -11.22
N GLY A 66 -10.98 3.24 -12.52
CA GLY A 66 -9.74 3.29 -13.29
C GLY A 66 -9.07 4.64 -13.12
N VAL A 67 -7.92 4.68 -12.44
CA VAL A 67 -7.11 5.90 -12.25
C VAL A 67 -6.22 6.11 -13.47
N LEU A 68 -6.41 7.23 -14.17
CA LEU A 68 -5.62 7.64 -15.35
C LEU A 68 -4.33 8.33 -14.91
N CYS A 69 -3.19 7.77 -15.29
CA CYS A 69 -1.88 8.34 -15.01
C CYS A 69 -1.13 8.67 -16.31
N ALA A 70 -0.57 9.86 -16.41
CA ALA A 70 0.24 10.26 -17.54
C ALA A 70 1.70 9.81 -17.39
N HIS A 71 2.43 9.68 -18.50
CA HIS A 71 3.86 9.32 -18.50
C HIS A 71 4.68 10.19 -17.54
N ARG A 72 4.50 11.52 -17.58
CA ARG A 72 5.24 12.43 -16.69
C ARG A 72 4.99 12.15 -15.22
N GLN A 73 3.76 11.79 -14.85
CA GLN A 73 3.36 11.50 -13.47
C GLN A 73 3.98 10.19 -12.98
N SER A 74 3.86 9.14 -13.78
CA SER A 74 4.42 7.82 -13.47
C SER A 74 5.94 7.84 -13.34
N LEU A 75 6.62 8.58 -14.24
CA LEU A 75 8.08 8.73 -14.21
C LEU A 75 8.55 9.62 -13.06
N SER A 76 7.86 10.73 -12.77
CA SER A 76 8.19 11.60 -11.63
C SER A 76 8.03 10.86 -10.30
N ALA A 77 6.95 10.10 -10.12
CA ALA A 77 6.72 9.31 -8.92
C ALA A 77 7.84 8.29 -8.69
N SER A 78 8.20 7.53 -9.73
CA SER A 78 9.26 6.52 -9.61
C SER A 78 10.66 7.13 -9.44
N ALA A 79 10.94 8.28 -10.05
CA ALA A 79 12.19 9.01 -9.84
C ALA A 79 12.32 9.52 -8.39
N SER A 80 11.25 10.08 -7.83
CA SER A 80 11.22 10.53 -6.43
C SER A 80 11.42 9.36 -5.45
N TRP A 81 10.81 8.21 -5.74
CA TRP A 81 11.04 6.99 -4.98
C TRP A 81 12.50 6.55 -5.02
N ALA A 82 13.08 6.45 -6.22
CA ALA A 82 14.46 6.04 -6.41
C ALA A 82 15.45 7.00 -5.74
N ALA A 83 15.23 8.31 -5.85
CA ALA A 83 16.07 9.32 -5.21
C ALA A 83 16.05 9.21 -3.69
N ASN A 84 14.87 9.04 -3.07
CA ASN A 84 14.72 8.90 -1.62
C ASN A 84 15.39 7.62 -1.09
N GLY A 85 15.27 6.50 -1.82
CA GLY A 85 15.94 5.23 -1.51
C GLY A 85 17.40 5.18 -1.93
N LYS A 86 17.92 6.25 -2.56
CA LYS A 86 19.27 6.28 -3.15
C LYS A 86 19.54 5.06 -4.04
N ILE A 87 18.53 4.68 -4.84
CA ILE A 87 18.60 3.50 -5.71
C ILE A 87 19.48 3.83 -6.92
N THR A 88 20.41 2.94 -7.24
CA THR A 88 21.39 3.08 -8.33
C THR A 88 21.43 1.83 -9.20
N SER A 89 22.25 1.84 -10.26
CA SER A 89 22.50 0.67 -11.12
C SER A 89 23.15 -0.52 -10.41
N ASP A 90 23.78 -0.27 -9.25
CA ASP A 90 24.42 -1.32 -8.46
C ASP A 90 23.41 -2.11 -7.61
N ASP A 91 22.18 -1.61 -7.51
CA ASP A 91 21.14 -2.23 -6.69
C ASP A 91 20.50 -3.44 -7.36
N ARG A 92 20.13 -4.38 -6.50
CA ARG A 92 19.40 -5.60 -6.81
C ARG A 92 18.09 -5.61 -6.02
N TYR A 93 17.01 -5.34 -6.74
CA TYR A 93 15.70 -5.04 -6.19
C TYR A 93 14.82 -6.30 -6.20
N LEU A 94 14.49 -6.87 -5.05
CA LEU A 94 13.53 -7.96 -4.94
C LEU A 94 12.10 -7.40 -4.93
N CYS A 95 11.39 -7.58 -6.04
CA CYS A 95 10.02 -7.10 -6.16
C CYS A 95 9.03 -8.20 -5.81
N ILE A 96 8.51 -8.13 -4.59
CA ILE A 96 7.45 -9.03 -4.06
C ILE A 96 6.07 -8.44 -4.32
N ASN A 97 5.99 -7.12 -4.42
CA ASN A 97 4.73 -6.42 -4.62
C ASN A 97 4.14 -6.69 -6.01
N PRO A 98 2.81 -6.89 -6.13
CA PRO A 98 2.19 -7.17 -7.43
C PRO A 98 2.42 -6.07 -8.46
N PHE A 99 2.74 -6.45 -9.68
CA PHE A 99 2.97 -5.51 -10.80
C PHE A 99 1.73 -4.75 -11.26
N PHE A 100 0.54 -5.23 -10.91
CA PHE A 100 -0.72 -4.50 -11.13
C PHE A 100 -1.02 -3.42 -10.07
N HIS A 101 -0.13 -3.24 -9.10
CA HIS A 101 -0.21 -2.22 -8.05
C HIS A 101 0.94 -1.23 -8.18
N ASN A 102 0.72 0.05 -7.85
CA ASN A 102 1.76 1.09 -7.94
C ASN A 102 3.08 0.70 -7.26
N PHE A 103 3.00 0.00 -6.12
CA PHE A 103 4.19 -0.39 -5.36
C PHE A 103 5.07 -1.41 -6.11
N GLY A 104 4.48 -2.32 -6.91
CA GLY A 104 5.26 -3.21 -7.78
C GLY A 104 5.61 -2.56 -9.11
N TYR A 105 4.70 -1.77 -9.68
CA TYR A 105 4.88 -1.16 -10.99
C TYR A 105 5.80 0.07 -10.93
N LYS A 106 5.41 1.12 -10.19
CA LYS A 106 6.13 2.41 -10.20
C LYS A 106 7.33 2.41 -9.27
N ALA A 107 7.20 1.90 -8.05
CA ALA A 107 8.32 1.76 -7.13
C ALA A 107 9.27 0.61 -7.47
N GLY A 108 8.79 -0.42 -8.20
CA GLY A 108 9.59 -1.55 -8.67
C GLY A 108 10.06 -1.40 -10.10
N ILE A 109 9.20 -1.72 -11.08
CA ILE A 109 9.60 -1.80 -12.50
C ILE A 109 10.15 -0.47 -13.00
N LEU A 110 9.38 0.64 -12.87
CA LEU A 110 9.80 1.93 -13.43
C LEU A 110 11.04 2.50 -12.70
N ALA A 111 11.13 2.33 -11.39
CA ALA A 111 12.30 2.77 -10.62
C ALA A 111 13.57 2.02 -11.07
N CYS A 112 13.50 0.72 -11.26
CA CYS A 112 14.63 -0.07 -11.76
C CYS A 112 15.01 0.31 -13.20
N LEU A 113 14.02 0.53 -14.09
CA LEU A 113 14.29 0.96 -15.46
C LEU A 113 14.97 2.33 -15.52
N GLN A 114 14.57 3.28 -14.67
CA GLN A 114 15.16 4.61 -14.63
C GLN A 114 16.57 4.65 -14.05
N THR A 115 16.86 3.79 -13.08
CA THR A 115 18.15 3.79 -12.39
C THR A 115 19.16 2.79 -12.95
N GLY A 116 18.69 1.83 -13.77
CA GLY A 116 19.50 0.70 -14.23
C GLY A 116 19.65 -0.40 -13.18
N ALA A 117 18.94 -0.33 -12.07
CA ALA A 117 18.94 -1.37 -11.04
C ALA A 117 18.41 -2.71 -11.58
N THR A 118 18.94 -3.81 -11.07
CA THR A 118 18.49 -5.16 -11.48
C THR A 118 17.19 -5.51 -10.76
N LEU A 119 16.10 -5.68 -11.50
CA LEU A 119 14.82 -6.14 -10.95
C LEU A 119 14.79 -7.68 -10.87
N ILE A 120 14.53 -8.22 -9.69
CA ILE A 120 14.30 -9.64 -9.43
C ILE A 120 12.82 -9.83 -9.04
N PRO A 121 11.97 -10.32 -9.95
CA PRO A 121 10.56 -10.53 -9.65
C PRO A 121 10.36 -11.78 -8.80
N HIS A 122 9.44 -11.67 -7.83
CA HIS A 122 9.01 -12.78 -6.98
C HIS A 122 7.51 -13.00 -7.16
N VAL A 123 7.14 -14.07 -7.84
CA VAL A 123 5.75 -14.30 -8.30
C VAL A 123 4.75 -14.44 -7.15
N THR A 124 5.15 -15.21 -6.11
CA THR A 124 4.33 -15.44 -4.92
C THR A 124 5.23 -15.38 -3.71
N PHE A 125 4.87 -14.60 -2.70
CA PHE A 125 5.69 -14.49 -1.50
C PHE A 125 5.70 -15.82 -0.73
N ASP A 126 6.90 -16.33 -0.56
CA ASP A 126 7.26 -17.43 0.34
C ASP A 126 8.51 -17.01 1.11
N PRO A 127 8.50 -17.04 2.46
CA PRO A 127 9.62 -16.54 3.25
C PRO A 127 10.93 -17.26 2.96
N LEU A 128 10.90 -18.60 2.80
CA LEU A 128 12.12 -19.38 2.53
C LEU A 128 12.69 -19.08 1.14
N HIS A 129 11.81 -18.93 0.13
CA HIS A 129 12.24 -18.54 -1.21
C HIS A 129 12.79 -17.11 -1.23
N ALA A 130 12.22 -16.20 -0.45
CA ALA A 130 12.73 -14.84 -0.32
C ALA A 130 14.11 -14.81 0.34
N LEU A 131 14.32 -15.55 1.44
CA LEU A 131 15.65 -15.69 2.09
C LEU A 131 16.70 -16.23 1.11
N ARG A 132 16.37 -17.30 0.36
CA ARG A 132 17.25 -17.84 -0.69
C ARG A 132 17.54 -16.84 -1.80
N ALA A 133 16.54 -16.05 -2.21
CA ALA A 133 16.73 -15.04 -3.24
C ALA A 133 17.65 -13.91 -2.77
N ILE A 134 17.50 -13.46 -1.50
CA ILE A 134 18.35 -12.43 -0.89
C ILE A 134 19.81 -12.87 -0.94
N GLU A 135 20.14 -14.04 -0.43
CA GLU A 135 21.50 -14.57 -0.44
C GLU A 135 22.00 -14.80 -1.87
N ARG A 136 21.27 -15.61 -2.66
CA ARG A 136 21.69 -16.03 -4.01
C ARG A 136 21.92 -14.86 -4.96
N HIS A 137 21.04 -13.87 -4.92
CA HIS A 137 21.07 -12.72 -5.82
C HIS A 137 21.68 -11.48 -5.19
N ARG A 138 22.19 -11.57 -3.94
CA ARG A 138 22.75 -10.42 -3.23
C ARG A 138 21.79 -9.23 -3.26
N ILE A 139 20.54 -9.45 -2.86
CA ILE A 139 19.49 -8.42 -2.88
C ILE A 139 19.89 -7.27 -1.96
N THR A 140 19.75 -6.05 -2.46
CA THR A 140 20.06 -4.82 -1.71
C THR A 140 18.82 -4.04 -1.31
N VAL A 141 17.73 -4.19 -2.07
CA VAL A 141 16.47 -3.43 -1.89
C VAL A 141 15.30 -4.40 -1.79
N LEU A 142 14.57 -4.30 -0.68
CA LEU A 142 13.40 -5.15 -0.39
C LEU A 142 12.24 -4.31 0.16
N PRO A 143 11.35 -3.74 -0.66
CA PRO A 143 10.15 -3.08 -0.18
C PRO A 143 8.98 -4.05 -0.06
N GLY A 144 8.14 -3.85 0.96
CA GLY A 144 6.96 -4.69 1.16
C GLY A 144 6.15 -4.30 2.39
N PRO A 145 4.94 -4.86 2.56
CA PRO A 145 4.14 -4.63 3.76
C PRO A 145 4.81 -5.24 5.02
N PRO A 146 4.44 -4.77 6.23
CA PRO A 146 5.03 -5.23 7.49
C PRO A 146 5.02 -6.76 7.67
N THR A 147 3.99 -7.43 7.16
CA THR A 147 3.83 -8.88 7.26
C THR A 147 4.95 -9.68 6.58
N ILE A 148 5.55 -9.14 5.51
CA ILE A 148 6.68 -9.77 4.83
C ILE A 148 7.88 -9.84 5.76
N TYR A 149 8.23 -8.71 6.37
CA TYR A 149 9.38 -8.65 7.29
C TYR A 149 9.15 -9.50 8.53
N GLN A 150 7.93 -9.48 9.08
CA GLN A 150 7.57 -10.35 10.19
C GLN A 150 7.78 -11.83 9.84
N SER A 151 7.30 -12.25 8.65
CA SER A 151 7.47 -13.63 8.19
C SER A 151 8.93 -14.00 7.98
N LEU A 152 9.78 -13.10 7.52
CA LEU A 152 11.23 -13.32 7.39
C LEU A 152 11.90 -13.40 8.76
N LEU A 153 11.57 -12.48 9.67
CA LEU A 153 12.13 -12.42 11.03
C LEU A 153 11.79 -13.64 11.86
N ASP A 154 10.57 -14.16 11.72
CA ASP A 154 10.09 -15.30 12.49
C ASP A 154 10.40 -16.65 11.82
N HIS A 155 10.99 -16.65 10.61
CA HIS A 155 11.32 -17.89 9.91
C HIS A 155 12.46 -18.64 10.60
N PRO A 156 12.28 -19.93 10.95
CA PRO A 156 13.27 -20.68 11.73
C PRO A 156 14.64 -20.79 11.05
N ALA A 157 14.67 -20.89 9.73
CA ALA A 157 15.91 -20.98 8.95
C ALA A 157 16.54 -19.61 8.62
N ARG A 158 16.03 -18.47 9.15
CA ARG A 158 16.56 -17.15 8.82
C ARG A 158 18.07 -17.04 9.04
N LYS A 159 18.56 -17.62 10.13
CA LYS A 159 19.98 -17.55 10.51
C LYS A 159 20.91 -18.39 9.63
N ASP A 160 20.36 -19.23 8.76
CA ASP A 160 21.12 -20.07 7.84
C ASP A 160 21.49 -19.34 6.53
N PHE A 161 20.97 -18.09 6.35
CA PHE A 161 21.17 -17.28 5.14
C PHE A 161 21.96 -16.01 5.42
N ASP A 162 22.82 -15.64 4.47
CA ASP A 162 23.52 -14.35 4.45
C ASP A 162 22.62 -13.24 3.92
N LEU A 163 22.17 -12.35 4.82
CA LEU A 163 21.31 -11.20 4.51
C LEU A 163 22.08 -9.88 4.44
N SER A 164 23.39 -9.89 4.62
CA SER A 164 24.27 -8.70 4.73
C SER A 164 24.30 -7.80 3.48
N SER A 165 23.68 -8.24 2.39
CA SER A 165 23.52 -7.38 1.20
C SER A 165 22.35 -6.41 1.29
N LEU A 166 21.39 -6.64 2.20
CA LEU A 166 20.23 -5.76 2.35
C LEU A 166 20.67 -4.41 2.90
N ARG A 167 20.32 -3.34 2.22
CA ARG A 167 20.62 -1.98 2.67
C ARG A 167 19.39 -1.08 2.81
N PHE A 168 18.31 -1.38 2.06
CA PHE A 168 17.16 -0.52 1.98
C PHE A 168 15.85 -1.30 1.96
N ALA A 169 14.93 -0.90 2.83
CA ALA A 169 13.56 -1.40 2.87
C ALA A 169 12.57 -0.26 3.05
N VAL A 170 11.42 -0.40 2.42
CA VAL A 170 10.26 0.45 2.68
C VAL A 170 9.08 -0.39 3.07
N THR A 171 8.47 -0.04 4.18
CA THR A 171 7.23 -0.67 4.67
C THR A 171 6.11 0.36 4.76
N GLY A 172 4.88 -0.07 4.90
CA GLY A 172 3.73 0.82 4.97
C GLY A 172 2.42 0.11 4.64
N ALA A 173 1.40 0.90 4.32
CA ALA A 173 0.02 0.44 4.08
C ALA A 173 -0.69 -0.21 5.28
N ALA A 174 -0.03 -0.30 6.44
CA ALA A 174 -0.56 -0.78 7.71
C ALA A 174 0.23 -0.15 8.86
N THR A 175 -0.23 -0.33 10.10
CA THR A 175 0.50 0.10 11.30
C THR A 175 1.83 -0.66 11.41
N VAL A 176 2.91 0.09 11.58
CA VAL A 176 4.27 -0.45 11.72
C VAL A 176 4.71 -0.29 13.18
N PRO A 177 4.87 -1.38 13.96
CA PRO A 177 5.42 -1.25 15.31
C PRO A 177 6.89 -0.80 15.31
N VAL A 178 7.28 0.04 16.27
CA VAL A 178 8.69 0.48 16.42
C VAL A 178 9.63 -0.72 16.50
N VAL A 179 9.26 -1.72 17.31
CA VAL A 179 10.04 -2.97 17.46
C VAL A 179 10.26 -3.69 16.13
N LEU A 180 9.29 -3.61 15.18
CA LEU A 180 9.49 -4.19 13.86
C LEU A 180 10.58 -3.46 13.08
N VAL A 181 10.58 -2.12 13.10
CA VAL A 181 11.63 -1.31 12.46
C VAL A 181 13.00 -1.64 13.05
N GLU A 182 13.11 -1.65 14.38
CA GLU A 182 14.33 -2.00 15.08
C GLU A 182 14.82 -3.41 14.72
N ARG A 183 13.93 -4.41 14.68
CA ARG A 183 14.27 -5.78 14.29
C ARG A 183 14.65 -5.90 12.81
N MET A 184 14.05 -5.12 11.93
CA MET A 184 14.47 -5.06 10.52
C MET A 184 15.91 -4.57 10.40
N GLN A 185 16.30 -3.58 11.20
CA GLN A 185 17.67 -3.06 11.24
C GLN A 185 18.64 -4.03 11.91
N SER A 186 18.31 -4.58 13.08
CA SER A 186 19.22 -5.41 13.85
C SER A 186 19.29 -6.87 13.38
N ASP A 187 18.15 -7.47 13.02
CA ASP A 187 18.02 -8.91 12.76
C ASP A 187 18.03 -9.25 11.26
N LEU A 188 17.69 -8.30 10.36
CA LEU A 188 17.79 -8.48 8.91
C LEU A 188 18.94 -7.68 8.29
N ASP A 189 19.72 -6.96 9.11
CA ASP A 189 20.89 -6.16 8.70
C ASP A 189 20.56 -5.07 7.67
N ILE A 190 19.38 -4.43 7.81
CA ILE A 190 18.93 -3.42 6.88
C ILE A 190 19.33 -2.03 7.37
N ASP A 191 20.24 -1.36 6.67
CA ASP A 191 20.75 -0.04 7.05
C ASP A 191 19.64 1.03 7.10
N ILE A 192 18.78 1.06 6.08
CA ILE A 192 17.76 2.10 5.90
C ILE A 192 16.37 1.44 5.83
N VAL A 193 15.57 1.65 6.86
CA VAL A 193 14.16 1.24 6.90
C VAL A 193 13.29 2.49 6.91
N LEU A 194 12.40 2.62 5.94
CA LEU A 194 11.50 3.77 5.83
C LEU A 194 10.04 3.34 5.78
N THR A 195 9.15 4.28 6.11
CA THR A 195 7.72 4.20 5.83
C THR A 195 7.32 5.22 4.79
N ALA A 196 6.24 4.94 4.07
CA ALA A 196 5.68 5.81 3.06
C ALA A 196 4.16 5.77 3.08
N TYR A 197 3.55 6.87 2.65
CA TYR A 197 2.12 6.98 2.41
C TYR A 197 1.88 7.37 0.95
N GLY A 198 0.88 6.74 0.37
CA GLY A 198 0.45 7.04 -0.98
C GLY A 198 -0.83 6.29 -1.35
N LEU A 199 -1.49 6.80 -2.36
CA LEU A 199 -2.71 6.23 -2.94
C LEU A 199 -2.57 6.22 -4.46
N THR A 200 -3.38 5.44 -5.13
CA THR A 200 -3.29 5.28 -6.60
C THR A 200 -3.49 6.61 -7.31
N GLU A 201 -4.35 7.45 -6.79
CA GLU A 201 -4.68 8.78 -7.27
C GLU A 201 -3.49 9.78 -7.17
N ALA A 202 -2.48 9.46 -6.34
CA ALA A 202 -1.21 10.19 -6.27
C ALA A 202 -0.04 9.36 -6.81
N ASN A 203 -0.31 8.45 -7.76
CA ASN A 203 0.67 7.54 -8.35
C ASN A 203 1.44 6.68 -7.31
N GLY A 204 0.83 6.44 -6.15
CA GLY A 204 1.38 5.65 -5.07
C GLY A 204 2.37 6.39 -4.16
N MET A 205 2.66 7.67 -4.43
CA MET A 205 3.72 8.45 -3.78
C MET A 205 3.19 9.80 -3.29
N GLY A 206 2.91 9.91 -2.00
CA GLY A 206 2.50 11.16 -1.34
C GLY A 206 3.58 11.68 -0.40
N THR A 207 3.90 10.91 0.63
CA THR A 207 4.95 11.22 1.61
C THR A 207 5.83 10.01 1.88
N MET A 208 7.02 10.24 2.41
CA MET A 208 7.96 9.19 2.81
C MET A 208 8.90 9.70 3.90
N CYS A 209 9.28 8.86 4.84
CA CYS A 209 10.36 9.12 5.77
C CYS A 209 11.69 9.29 5.03
N ARG A 210 12.68 9.84 5.69
CA ARG A 210 14.01 10.09 5.14
C ARG A 210 15.03 9.13 5.78
N PRO A 211 16.16 8.84 5.10
CA PRO A 211 17.18 7.95 5.63
C PRO A 211 17.76 8.38 6.99
N GLU A 212 17.68 9.66 7.32
CA GLU A 212 18.12 10.22 8.59
C GLU A 212 17.08 10.17 9.73
N ASP A 213 15.85 9.77 9.45
CA ASP A 213 14.78 9.65 10.44
C ASP A 213 15.03 8.43 11.35
N ASP A 214 14.78 8.57 12.65
CA ASP A 214 14.93 7.48 13.62
C ASP A 214 13.79 6.45 13.56
N ALA A 215 13.97 5.30 14.20
CA ALA A 215 13.00 4.20 14.18
C ALA A 215 11.61 4.62 14.73
N VAL A 216 11.56 5.56 15.67
CA VAL A 216 10.29 6.07 16.23
C VAL A 216 9.57 6.93 15.20
N THR A 217 10.25 7.84 14.55
CA THR A 217 9.71 8.67 13.46
C THR A 217 9.21 7.79 12.31
N VAL A 218 10.02 6.82 11.88
CA VAL A 218 9.67 5.87 10.83
C VAL A 218 8.43 5.05 11.18
N ALA A 219 8.32 4.58 12.42
CA ALA A 219 7.19 3.74 12.84
C ALA A 219 5.90 4.54 13.11
N THR A 220 6.02 5.80 13.54
CA THR A 220 4.87 6.60 13.99
C THR A 220 4.37 7.63 12.99
N THR A 221 5.12 7.85 11.90
CA THR A 221 4.75 8.79 10.84
C THR A 221 4.86 8.14 9.47
N CYS A 222 4.36 8.84 8.45
CA CYS A 222 4.53 8.50 7.05
C CYS A 222 5.54 9.43 6.36
N GLY A 223 6.34 10.16 7.14
CA GLY A 223 7.35 11.09 6.67
C GLY A 223 6.78 12.36 6.03
N ARG A 224 7.61 13.02 5.25
CA ARG A 224 7.36 14.33 4.64
C ARG A 224 7.01 14.19 3.16
N PRO A 225 6.33 15.17 2.55
CA PRO A 225 6.06 15.17 1.11
C PRO A 225 7.34 14.95 0.30
N PHE A 226 7.19 14.30 -0.86
CA PHE A 226 8.26 14.28 -1.85
C PHE A 226 8.54 15.70 -2.38
N ALA A 227 9.68 15.90 -3.03
CA ALA A 227 9.98 17.15 -3.70
C ALA A 227 8.86 17.51 -4.69
N ASP A 228 8.49 18.78 -4.75
CA ASP A 228 7.42 19.33 -5.60
C ASP A 228 6.00 18.85 -5.25
N PHE A 229 5.83 18.24 -4.08
CA PHE A 229 4.53 17.81 -3.58
C PHE A 229 4.13 18.66 -2.38
N GLU A 230 2.94 19.21 -2.42
CA GLU A 230 2.37 19.99 -1.32
C GLU A 230 1.40 19.12 -0.53
N LEU A 231 1.42 19.31 0.79
CA LEU A 231 0.53 18.64 1.73
C LEU A 231 -0.16 19.70 2.59
N ARG A 232 -1.46 19.56 2.76
CA ARG A 232 -2.27 20.40 3.63
C ARG A 232 -3.24 19.52 4.42
N ILE A 233 -3.54 19.90 5.64
CA ILE A 233 -4.64 19.33 6.42
C ILE A 233 -5.81 20.31 6.33
N ALA A 234 -6.97 19.83 5.90
CA ALA A 234 -8.19 20.61 5.86
C ALA A 234 -8.80 20.81 7.25
N ASP A 235 -9.79 21.68 7.39
CA ASP A 235 -10.41 22.01 8.69
C ASP A 235 -11.08 20.80 9.37
N ASP A 236 -11.54 19.84 8.58
CA ASP A 236 -12.12 18.57 9.04
C ASP A 236 -11.07 17.48 9.32
N GLY A 237 -9.79 17.79 9.12
CA GLY A 237 -8.66 16.89 9.32
C GLY A 237 -8.31 16.05 8.08
N GLU A 238 -8.98 16.24 6.94
CA GLU A 238 -8.65 15.52 5.71
C GLU A 238 -7.25 15.90 5.21
N VAL A 239 -6.51 14.90 4.78
CA VAL A 239 -5.21 15.08 4.11
C VAL A 239 -5.44 15.45 2.66
N LEU A 240 -4.93 16.60 2.26
CA LEU A 240 -4.96 17.08 0.88
C LEU A 240 -3.57 17.07 0.28
N LEU A 241 -3.46 16.59 -0.95
CA LEU A 241 -2.21 16.51 -1.69
C LEU A 241 -2.30 17.32 -2.99
N ARG A 242 -1.25 18.06 -3.33
CA ARG A 242 -1.13 18.74 -4.63
C ARG A 242 0.29 18.60 -5.17
N GLY A 243 0.42 18.28 -6.45
CA GLY A 243 1.73 18.16 -7.07
C GLY A 243 1.72 17.39 -8.39
N PRO A 244 2.91 17.20 -8.99
CA PRO A 244 3.04 16.61 -10.32
C PRO A 244 2.57 15.15 -10.39
N ASN A 245 2.46 14.46 -9.25
CA ASN A 245 2.07 13.04 -9.17
C ASN A 245 0.56 12.83 -9.01
N VAL A 246 -0.25 13.89 -8.88
CA VAL A 246 -1.71 13.74 -8.83
C VAL A 246 -2.22 13.23 -10.18
N MET A 247 -3.12 12.25 -10.16
CA MET A 247 -3.70 11.61 -11.36
C MET A 247 -4.30 12.62 -12.35
N VAL A 248 -4.49 12.22 -13.59
CA VAL A 248 -5.26 12.97 -14.57
C VAL A 248 -6.75 13.00 -14.20
N GLY A 249 -7.26 11.90 -13.70
CA GLY A 249 -8.65 11.71 -13.28
C GLY A 249 -9.04 10.24 -13.29
N TYR A 250 -10.33 9.99 -13.15
CA TYR A 250 -10.90 8.65 -13.28
C TYR A 250 -11.41 8.40 -14.70
N LEU A 251 -11.19 7.18 -15.19
CA LEU A 251 -11.63 6.73 -16.52
C LEU A 251 -13.16 6.82 -16.63
N ASP A 252 -13.63 7.58 -17.62
CA ASP A 252 -15.05 7.78 -17.95
C ASP A 252 -15.93 8.22 -16.75
N ASP A 253 -15.33 8.90 -15.74
CA ASP A 253 -16.01 9.35 -14.52
C ASP A 253 -15.55 10.77 -14.15
N THR A 254 -16.07 11.75 -14.87
CA THR A 254 -15.75 13.17 -14.65
C THR A 254 -16.32 13.72 -13.35
N GLU A 255 -17.45 13.17 -12.88
CA GLU A 255 -18.07 13.57 -11.61
C GLU A 255 -17.19 13.12 -10.43
N ALA A 256 -16.77 11.86 -10.40
CA ALA A 256 -15.85 11.38 -9.38
C ALA A 256 -14.49 12.09 -9.45
N THR A 257 -14.04 12.46 -10.64
CA THR A 257 -12.79 13.23 -10.80
C THR A 257 -12.92 14.61 -10.16
N ALA A 258 -14.02 15.35 -10.45
CA ALA A 258 -14.28 16.67 -9.87
C ALA A 258 -14.52 16.62 -8.35
N ALA A 259 -15.04 15.51 -7.84
CA ALA A 259 -15.16 15.28 -6.39
C ALA A 259 -13.82 14.95 -5.71
N ALA A 260 -12.87 14.36 -6.44
CA ALA A 260 -11.58 13.98 -5.91
C ALA A 260 -10.51 15.07 -6.04
N ILE A 261 -10.59 15.92 -7.08
CA ILE A 261 -9.61 16.98 -7.33
C ILE A 261 -10.39 18.30 -7.42
N ASP A 262 -10.12 19.21 -6.48
CA ASP A 262 -10.80 20.51 -6.44
C ASP A 262 -10.27 21.48 -7.52
N ALA A 263 -10.91 22.67 -7.61
CA ALA A 263 -10.57 23.68 -8.60
C ALA A 263 -9.14 24.25 -8.46
N ASP A 264 -8.55 24.15 -7.27
CA ASP A 264 -7.18 24.59 -6.97
C ASP A 264 -6.14 23.47 -7.18
N GLY A 265 -6.59 22.29 -7.63
CA GLY A 265 -5.75 21.12 -7.93
C GLY A 265 -5.38 20.29 -6.70
N TRP A 266 -6.06 20.46 -5.57
CA TRP A 266 -5.88 19.61 -4.40
C TRP A 266 -6.64 18.30 -4.56
N LEU A 267 -5.92 17.21 -4.37
CA LEU A 267 -6.48 15.86 -4.28
C LEU A 267 -7.02 15.64 -2.87
N HIS A 268 -8.29 15.39 -2.77
CA HIS A 268 -9.00 14.94 -1.58
C HIS A 268 -8.73 13.45 -1.40
N THR A 269 -7.91 13.09 -0.41
CA THR A 269 -7.44 11.71 -0.24
C THR A 269 -8.47 10.80 0.42
N GLY A 270 -9.41 11.39 1.15
CA GLY A 270 -10.33 10.66 2.04
C GLY A 270 -9.64 10.05 3.26
N ASP A 271 -8.38 10.37 3.51
CA ASP A 271 -7.64 9.95 4.70
C ASP A 271 -7.55 11.13 5.68
N ILE A 272 -7.67 10.86 6.97
CA ILE A 272 -7.55 11.83 8.05
C ILE A 272 -6.15 11.76 8.64
N GLY A 273 -5.55 12.92 8.90
CA GLY A 273 -4.19 12.97 9.41
C GLY A 273 -3.83 14.27 10.10
N ALA A 274 -2.62 14.31 10.59
CA ALA A 274 -1.99 15.49 11.18
C ALA A 274 -0.53 15.58 10.75
N VAL A 275 0.00 16.79 10.75
CA VAL A 275 1.42 17.07 10.46
C VAL A 275 2.09 17.51 11.74
N ASP A 276 3.23 16.92 12.08
CA ASP A 276 4.03 17.30 13.23
C ASP A 276 4.88 18.56 12.95
N GLN A 277 5.61 19.03 13.96
CA GLN A 277 6.47 20.22 13.85
C GLN A 277 7.63 20.04 12.86
N ALA A 278 8.04 18.81 12.59
CA ALA A 278 9.08 18.49 11.61
C ALA A 278 8.53 18.33 10.19
N GLY A 279 7.21 18.45 9.99
CA GLY A 279 6.54 18.31 8.70
C GLY A 279 6.18 16.85 8.34
N ASN A 280 6.30 15.91 9.27
CA ASN A 280 5.94 14.52 9.02
C ASN A 280 4.43 14.30 9.13
N LEU A 281 3.85 13.64 8.14
CA LEU A 281 2.46 13.24 8.12
C LEU A 281 2.24 12.03 9.03
N ARG A 282 1.20 12.08 9.83
CA ARG A 282 0.64 10.93 10.54
C ARG A 282 -0.78 10.70 10.05
N ILE A 283 -1.03 9.57 9.44
CA ILE A 283 -2.39 9.13 9.10
C ILE A 283 -3.03 8.55 10.36
N THR A 284 -4.19 9.07 10.71
CA THR A 284 -4.94 8.61 11.89
C THR A 284 -6.10 7.73 11.54
N ASP A 285 -6.77 7.95 10.39
CA ASP A 285 -7.85 7.10 9.91
C ASP A 285 -8.25 7.40 8.45
N ARG A 286 -9.37 6.80 8.02
CA ARG A 286 -10.07 7.13 6.79
C ARG A 286 -11.41 7.80 7.09
N LEU A 287 -11.69 8.90 6.40
CA LEU A 287 -12.92 9.67 6.56
C LEU A 287 -14.19 8.77 6.46
N LYS A 288 -14.20 7.84 5.51
CA LYS A 288 -15.30 6.89 5.27
C LYS A 288 -15.41 5.73 6.26
N ASP A 289 -14.36 5.45 7.03
CA ASP A 289 -14.34 4.39 8.04
C ASP A 289 -14.66 4.95 9.43
N MET A 290 -14.58 6.27 9.60
CA MET A 290 -15.01 6.98 10.79
C MET A 290 -16.50 6.71 11.05
N TYR A 291 -16.86 6.54 12.30
CA TYR A 291 -18.25 6.45 12.76
C TYR A 291 -18.53 7.45 13.87
N ILE A 292 -19.81 7.82 14.02
CA ILE A 292 -20.23 8.85 14.99
C ILE A 292 -20.89 8.20 16.19
N CYS A 293 -20.19 8.22 17.33
CA CYS A 293 -20.69 7.68 18.59
C CYS A 293 -21.11 8.81 19.53
N GLY A 294 -22.43 8.97 19.73
CA GLY A 294 -22.95 9.98 20.64
C GLY A 294 -22.56 11.41 20.28
N GLY A 295 -22.43 11.72 18.99
CA GLY A 295 -22.02 13.05 18.48
C GLY A 295 -20.50 13.26 18.39
N PHE A 296 -19.69 12.25 18.71
CA PHE A 296 -18.24 12.32 18.61
C PHE A 296 -17.73 11.44 17.47
N ASN A 297 -16.80 11.95 16.69
CA ASN A 297 -16.11 11.16 15.68
C ASN A 297 -15.20 10.12 16.35
N VAL A 298 -15.34 8.87 15.92
CA VAL A 298 -14.48 7.77 16.33
C VAL A 298 -13.76 7.23 15.11
N TYR A 299 -12.47 7.15 15.22
CA TYR A 299 -11.58 6.70 14.18
C TYR A 299 -11.14 5.26 14.47
N PRO A 300 -11.59 4.26 13.69
CA PRO A 300 -11.28 2.86 13.92
C PRO A 300 -9.80 2.55 14.09
N ALA A 301 -8.95 3.20 13.28
CA ALA A 301 -7.50 2.96 13.34
C ALA A 301 -6.89 3.31 14.70
N GLU A 302 -7.40 4.31 15.43
CA GLU A 302 -6.96 4.63 16.78
C GLU A 302 -7.26 3.49 17.75
N VAL A 303 -8.44 2.90 17.63
CA VAL A 303 -8.85 1.76 18.47
C VAL A 303 -8.04 0.51 18.10
N GLU A 304 -7.85 0.27 16.80
CA GLU A 304 -7.04 -0.84 16.27
C GLU A 304 -5.58 -0.77 16.76
N GLN A 305 -5.00 0.44 16.81
CA GLN A 305 -3.65 0.66 17.36
C GLN A 305 -3.54 0.32 18.85
N VAL A 306 -4.57 0.61 19.63
CA VAL A 306 -4.60 0.24 21.04
C VAL A 306 -4.71 -1.28 21.17
N LEU A 307 -5.61 -1.91 20.42
CA LEU A 307 -5.78 -3.36 20.42
C LEU A 307 -4.52 -4.12 19.99
N ALA A 308 -3.77 -3.59 19.02
CA ALA A 308 -2.51 -4.18 18.56
C ALA A 308 -1.42 -4.25 19.66
N ARG A 309 -1.54 -3.44 20.73
CA ARG A 309 -0.63 -3.45 21.87
C ARG A 309 -1.07 -4.37 23.00
N MET A 310 -2.29 -4.92 22.91
CA MET A 310 -2.82 -5.81 23.92
C MET A 310 -2.18 -7.19 23.79
N ASP A 311 -1.63 -7.70 24.90
CA ASP A 311 -1.09 -9.05 24.94
C ASP A 311 -2.15 -10.08 24.53
N GLY A 312 -1.76 -10.99 23.65
CA GLY A 312 -2.66 -12.04 23.15
C GLY A 312 -3.44 -11.66 21.89
N VAL A 313 -3.42 -10.40 21.44
CA VAL A 313 -3.99 -10.00 20.15
C VAL A 313 -2.96 -10.23 19.05
N ALA A 314 -3.34 -10.98 18.01
CA ALA A 314 -2.53 -11.21 16.81
C ALA A 314 -2.85 -10.17 15.73
N ASP A 315 -4.16 -9.85 15.57
CA ASP A 315 -4.65 -8.87 14.59
C ASP A 315 -5.99 -8.32 15.06
N ALA A 316 -6.35 -7.09 14.67
CA ALA A 316 -7.62 -6.49 15.02
C ALA A 316 -8.11 -5.51 13.95
N ALA A 317 -9.43 -5.44 13.79
CA ALA A 317 -10.09 -4.44 12.97
C ALA A 317 -11.38 -3.95 13.67
N VAL A 318 -11.71 -2.67 13.46
CA VAL A 318 -12.88 -2.05 14.09
C VAL A 318 -13.77 -1.43 13.01
N ILE A 319 -15.07 -1.58 13.19
CA ILE A 319 -16.10 -0.91 12.37
C ILE A 319 -17.14 -0.24 13.25
N GLY A 320 -17.76 0.83 12.73
CA GLY A 320 -19.02 1.35 13.28
C GLY A 320 -20.17 0.42 12.95
N VAL A 321 -21.04 0.18 13.94
CA VAL A 321 -22.30 -0.54 13.78
C VAL A 321 -23.44 0.30 14.36
N PRO A 322 -24.67 0.22 13.81
CA PRO A 322 -25.80 1.02 14.28
C PRO A 322 -26.11 0.76 15.76
N ASP A 323 -26.41 1.84 16.51
CA ASP A 323 -26.89 1.83 17.89
C ASP A 323 -28.06 2.79 18.05
N GLN A 324 -29.13 2.34 18.72
CA GLN A 324 -30.36 3.12 18.86
C GLN A 324 -30.18 4.42 19.64
N ARG A 325 -29.25 4.48 20.57
CA ARG A 325 -29.05 5.61 21.48
C ARG A 325 -27.92 6.53 21.02
N LEU A 326 -26.85 5.96 20.51
CA LEU A 326 -25.61 6.69 20.21
C LEU A 326 -25.40 6.92 18.71
N GLY A 327 -26.32 6.47 17.86
CA GLY A 327 -26.21 6.51 16.40
C GLY A 327 -25.39 5.32 15.92
N GLU A 328 -24.10 5.31 16.23
CA GLU A 328 -23.20 4.20 15.97
C GLU A 328 -22.33 3.90 17.19
N VAL A 329 -21.84 2.66 17.26
CA VAL A 329 -20.86 2.23 18.27
C VAL A 329 -19.80 1.33 17.61
N GLY A 330 -18.62 1.26 18.21
CA GLY A 330 -17.56 0.40 17.71
C GLY A 330 -17.84 -1.09 17.97
N ARG A 331 -17.57 -1.91 16.95
CA ARG A 331 -17.42 -3.36 17.06
C ARG A 331 -16.01 -3.74 16.65
N ALA A 332 -15.30 -4.42 17.55
CA ALA A 332 -13.97 -4.94 17.27
C ALA A 332 -14.05 -6.39 16.75
N PHE A 333 -13.31 -6.69 15.69
CA PHE A 333 -13.01 -8.05 15.25
C PHE A 333 -11.58 -8.37 15.65
N VAL A 334 -11.37 -9.42 16.42
CA VAL A 334 -10.07 -9.75 17.03
C VAL A 334 -9.64 -11.15 16.62
N VAL A 335 -8.41 -11.26 16.13
CA VAL A 335 -7.71 -12.54 15.98
C VAL A 335 -6.85 -12.74 17.21
N ALA A 336 -7.18 -13.72 18.03
CA ALA A 336 -6.42 -14.02 19.23
C ALA A 336 -5.23 -14.94 18.93
N ARG A 337 -4.10 -14.73 19.63
CA ARG A 337 -2.98 -15.68 19.59
C ARG A 337 -3.40 -16.98 20.29
N PRO A 338 -2.97 -18.15 19.82
CA PRO A 338 -3.32 -19.44 20.44
C PRO A 338 -2.94 -19.47 21.92
N GLY A 339 -3.86 -19.96 22.75
CA GLY A 339 -3.62 -20.19 24.18
C GLY A 339 -3.71 -18.96 25.10
N THR A 340 -4.13 -17.79 24.60
CA THR A 340 -4.15 -16.55 25.41
C THR A 340 -5.41 -16.37 26.27
N GLY A 341 -6.47 -17.10 26.01
CA GLY A 341 -7.73 -17.04 26.81
C GLY A 341 -8.42 -15.67 26.79
N LEU A 342 -8.19 -14.85 25.73
CA LEU A 342 -8.87 -13.56 25.57
C LEU A 342 -10.38 -13.76 25.42
N ASP A 343 -11.14 -12.91 26.10
CA ASP A 343 -12.59 -12.81 25.96
C ASP A 343 -13.03 -11.38 25.65
N GLU A 344 -14.30 -11.20 25.30
CA GLU A 344 -14.89 -9.89 24.99
C GLU A 344 -14.70 -8.89 26.13
N ALA A 345 -14.89 -9.33 27.37
CA ALA A 345 -14.82 -8.47 28.55
C ALA A 345 -13.41 -7.91 28.77
N SER A 346 -12.38 -8.74 28.62
CA SER A 346 -10.97 -8.33 28.74
C SER A 346 -10.57 -7.34 27.65
N VAL A 347 -11.00 -7.54 26.40
CA VAL A 347 -10.72 -6.63 25.29
C VAL A 347 -11.39 -5.27 25.49
N ILE A 348 -12.67 -5.26 25.91
CA ILE A 348 -13.39 -4.02 26.22
C ILE A 348 -12.78 -3.30 27.43
N ALA A 349 -12.40 -4.02 28.48
CA ALA A 349 -11.75 -3.45 29.66
C ALA A 349 -10.42 -2.79 29.28
N TYR A 350 -9.57 -3.49 28.52
CA TYR A 350 -8.30 -2.96 28.05
C TYR A 350 -8.47 -1.67 27.22
N THR A 351 -9.39 -1.68 26.26
CA THR A 351 -9.63 -0.48 25.45
C THR A 351 -10.18 0.68 26.27
N ARG A 352 -10.98 0.41 27.32
CA ARG A 352 -11.54 1.43 28.21
C ARG A 352 -10.47 2.11 29.07
N GLU A 353 -9.40 1.42 29.43
CA GLU A 353 -8.28 1.98 30.19
C GLU A 353 -7.41 2.91 29.33
N HIS A 354 -7.39 2.69 28.01
CA HIS A 354 -6.47 3.40 27.10
C HIS A 354 -7.18 4.43 26.21
N LEU A 355 -8.51 4.41 26.13
CA LEU A 355 -9.30 5.27 25.25
C LEU A 355 -10.44 5.97 25.98
N ALA A 356 -10.86 7.11 25.42
CA ALA A 356 -12.09 7.75 25.89
C ALA A 356 -13.31 6.81 25.73
N ASN A 357 -14.28 6.88 26.63
CA ASN A 357 -15.41 5.95 26.70
C ASN A 357 -16.21 5.82 25.40
N PHE A 358 -16.33 6.91 24.63
CA PHE A 358 -17.04 6.89 23.35
C PHE A 358 -16.28 6.17 22.23
N LYS A 359 -14.97 5.98 22.38
CA LYS A 359 -14.08 5.24 21.45
C LYS A 359 -14.02 3.75 21.78
N THR A 360 -14.38 3.36 23.02
CA THR A 360 -14.35 1.96 23.47
C THR A 360 -15.37 1.14 22.69
N PRO A 361 -14.98 0.04 22.02
CA PRO A 361 -15.90 -0.86 21.35
C PRO A 361 -16.96 -1.39 22.30
N ARG A 362 -18.20 -1.53 21.84
CA ARG A 362 -19.32 -2.05 22.62
C ARG A 362 -19.51 -3.55 22.46
N SER A 363 -18.89 -4.12 21.44
CA SER A 363 -18.89 -5.56 21.21
C SER A 363 -17.57 -6.01 20.57
N VAL A 364 -17.20 -7.27 20.84
CA VAL A 364 -16.02 -7.91 20.27
C VAL A 364 -16.43 -9.22 19.64
N ARG A 365 -15.96 -9.46 18.42
CA ARG A 365 -16.12 -10.74 17.73
C ARG A 365 -14.76 -11.35 17.46
N PHE A 366 -14.53 -12.55 17.97
CA PHE A 366 -13.34 -13.31 17.67
C PHE A 366 -13.48 -14.00 16.32
N VAL A 367 -12.44 -13.92 15.49
CA VAL A 367 -12.35 -14.53 14.16
C VAL A 367 -11.00 -15.22 14.01
N ASP A 368 -10.95 -16.26 13.19
CA ASP A 368 -9.69 -16.96 12.92
C ASP A 368 -8.74 -16.12 12.03
N VAL A 369 -9.32 -15.33 11.12
CA VAL A 369 -8.58 -14.46 10.21
C VAL A 369 -9.45 -13.26 9.80
N LEU A 370 -8.82 -12.09 9.67
CA LEU A 370 -9.49 -10.91 9.10
C LEU A 370 -9.57 -11.02 7.57
N PRO A 371 -10.72 -10.72 6.95
CA PRO A 371 -10.86 -10.70 5.50
C PRO A 371 -9.96 -9.61 4.91
N ARG A 372 -9.22 -9.95 3.84
CA ARG A 372 -8.30 -9.03 3.18
C ARG A 372 -8.53 -9.01 1.68
N ASN A 373 -8.32 -7.85 1.07
CA ASN A 373 -8.34 -7.69 -0.38
C ASN A 373 -7.04 -8.22 -1.02
N ALA A 374 -6.96 -8.20 -2.36
CA ALA A 374 -5.80 -8.66 -3.12
C ALA A 374 -4.49 -7.89 -2.82
N ALA A 375 -4.59 -6.68 -2.25
CA ALA A 375 -3.45 -5.88 -1.81
C ALA A 375 -3.08 -6.14 -0.33
N GLY A 376 -3.70 -7.14 0.33
CA GLY A 376 -3.44 -7.51 1.72
C GLY A 376 -4.08 -6.60 2.77
N LYS A 377 -4.87 -5.59 2.37
CA LYS A 377 -5.57 -4.67 3.29
C LYS A 377 -6.85 -5.30 3.81
N VAL A 378 -7.17 -5.06 5.10
CA VAL A 378 -8.43 -5.53 5.72
C VAL A 378 -9.63 -4.96 4.96
N SER A 379 -10.57 -5.85 4.63
CA SER A 379 -11.82 -5.51 3.93
C SER A 379 -12.93 -5.20 4.93
N LYS A 380 -13.08 -3.93 5.34
CA LYS A 380 -14.16 -3.49 6.25
C LYS A 380 -15.57 -3.75 5.71
N PRO A 381 -15.85 -3.66 4.38
CA PRO A 381 -17.13 -4.09 3.85
C PRO A 381 -17.48 -5.54 4.18
N GLN A 382 -16.53 -6.48 4.02
CA GLN A 382 -16.75 -7.88 4.38
C GLN A 382 -16.93 -8.10 5.89
N LEU A 383 -16.28 -7.29 6.74
CA LEU A 383 -16.51 -7.32 8.19
C LEU A 383 -17.94 -6.87 8.52
N ARG A 384 -18.50 -5.89 7.81
CA ARG A 384 -19.91 -5.46 7.99
C ARG A 384 -20.90 -6.56 7.62
N GLU A 385 -20.57 -7.42 6.63
CA GLU A 385 -21.40 -8.58 6.26
C GLU A 385 -21.35 -9.71 7.29
N LEU A 386 -20.26 -9.80 8.04
CA LEU A 386 -20.15 -10.77 9.13
C LEU A 386 -20.98 -10.38 10.36
N GLY A 387 -21.51 -9.17 10.41
CA GLY A 387 -22.51 -8.73 11.32
C GLY A 387 -22.20 -8.13 12.55
#